data_50f63519e19f1515b553c44da8703c28
#
_entry.id   50f63519e19f1515b553c44da8703c28
#
_cell.length_a   1.000
_cell.length_b   1.000
_cell.length_c   1.000
_cell.angle_alpha   90.00
_cell.angle_beta   90.00
_cell.angle_gamma   90.00
#
_symmetry.space_group_name_H-M   'P 1'
#
loop_
_entity.id
_entity.type
_entity.pdbx_description
1 polymer ?
#
loop_
_entity_poly.entity_id
_entity_poly.type
_entity_poly.pdbx_seq_one_letter_code
_entity_poly.pdbx_strand_id
1 'polypeptide(L)'
;EVGILFIENEFIEPPFELTFTDTLAILKKDNNNYIKFKELCRNNDFDSVLVVFINNNNSSKEYYGWTYHNAEIVPRKKGGDRNVSSKVDHLSNKINEKKYATRLTFDSISLNRLELRTTGYTETQKSVSISGLGSVGSNLIFFLKNLPINKFNLIDKEVLSSENIKRHLSGFSLLKINKADALKIELKNANPLIEVGTRTQSVTTIIETEADFINDCDFHIVAIGKTMIEEFILNNLQQGKLTKPTFIFWVEPFLASGQLLFVMPGDAERALELIKKENYYYSVLSNSEDQQDKTYLIEGSCQTGYFPYSAAYLTQFLSTIFPYLKEHITKNDNVSRVYSWIGDKELLKSKGLVITEFGTNNNSYQLIINDL
;
A
#
# COMPACT_ATOMS: atom_id res chain seq x y z
N GLU A 1 -0.46 -5.52 -31.70
CA GLU A 1 -1.26 -6.29 -30.73
C GLU A 1 -0.72 -7.71 -30.56
N VAL A 2 -1.03 -8.39 -29.43
CA VAL A 2 -0.54 -9.73 -29.11
C VAL A 2 -1.72 -10.69 -28.98
N GLY A 3 -1.72 -11.79 -29.74
CA GLY A 3 -2.66 -12.89 -29.57
C GLY A 3 -2.16 -13.83 -28.47
N ILE A 4 -3.02 -14.22 -27.53
CA ILE A 4 -2.63 -15.09 -26.40
C ILE A 4 -3.40 -16.41 -26.47
N LEU A 5 -2.70 -17.55 -26.41
CA LEU A 5 -3.24 -18.88 -26.29
C LEU A 5 -2.81 -19.50 -24.97
N PHE A 6 -3.78 -19.81 -24.11
CA PHE A 6 -3.55 -20.58 -22.88
C PHE A 6 -3.78 -22.07 -23.13
N ILE A 7 -2.87 -22.89 -22.63
CA ILE A 7 -2.90 -24.35 -22.71
C ILE A 7 -2.85 -24.90 -21.28
N GLU A 8 -3.91 -25.54 -20.84
CA GLU A 8 -4.01 -26.20 -19.55
C GLU A 8 -3.67 -27.68 -19.69
N ASN A 9 -3.19 -28.27 -18.61
CA ASN A 9 -2.99 -29.72 -18.43
C ASN A 9 -1.81 -30.38 -19.16
N GLU A 10 -0.87 -29.63 -19.73
CA GLU A 10 0.41 -30.21 -20.15
C GLU A 10 1.51 -29.77 -19.19
N PHE A 11 2.17 -30.74 -18.54
CA PHE A 11 3.36 -30.50 -17.76
C PHE A 11 4.54 -30.33 -18.73
N ILE A 12 5.14 -29.15 -18.70
CA ILE A 12 6.37 -28.88 -19.42
C ILE A 12 7.41 -28.52 -18.38
N GLU A 13 8.40 -29.34 -18.23
CA GLU A 13 9.51 -29.08 -17.31
C GLU A 13 10.34 -27.86 -17.75
N PRO A 14 10.68 -26.88 -16.90
CA PRO A 14 11.74 -25.92 -17.13
C PRO A 14 13.11 -26.55 -16.89
N PRO A 15 14.18 -26.12 -17.51
CA PRO A 15 14.46 -24.95 -18.34
C PRO A 15 14.63 -25.35 -19.78
N PHE A 16 13.98 -24.71 -20.75
CA PHE A 16 14.11 -25.29 -22.04
C PHE A 16 14.43 -24.31 -23.11
N GLU A 17 15.51 -24.57 -23.79
CA GLU A 17 15.73 -24.13 -25.13
C GLU A 17 14.95 -25.05 -26.06
N LEU A 18 13.76 -24.64 -26.45
CA LEU A 18 12.97 -25.33 -27.47
C LEU A 18 13.10 -24.63 -28.79
N THR A 19 13.26 -25.41 -29.84
CA THR A 19 13.15 -24.88 -31.20
C THR A 19 11.68 -24.61 -31.56
N PHE A 20 11.43 -23.85 -32.61
CA PHE A 20 10.08 -23.68 -33.12
C PHE A 20 9.39 -25.01 -33.44
N THR A 21 10.15 -25.98 -33.96
CA THR A 21 9.64 -27.32 -34.27
C THR A 21 9.20 -28.06 -33.02
N ASP A 22 9.95 -27.98 -31.95
CA ASP A 22 9.62 -28.62 -30.67
C ASP A 22 8.36 -28.02 -30.08
N THR A 23 8.24 -26.70 -30.05
CA THR A 23 7.04 -26.02 -29.52
C THR A 23 5.80 -26.33 -30.39
N LEU A 24 5.94 -26.41 -31.70
CA LEU A 24 4.85 -26.81 -32.58
C LEU A 24 4.49 -28.29 -32.42
N ALA A 25 5.44 -29.19 -32.13
CA ALA A 25 5.17 -30.57 -31.84
C ALA A 25 4.32 -30.72 -30.55
N ILE A 26 4.61 -29.94 -29.53
CA ILE A 26 3.80 -29.89 -28.30
C ILE A 26 2.37 -29.43 -28.63
N LEU A 27 2.20 -28.34 -29.37
CA LEU A 27 0.89 -27.82 -29.75
C LEU A 27 0.06 -28.83 -30.58
N LYS A 28 0.73 -29.60 -31.42
CA LYS A 28 0.07 -30.62 -32.27
C LYS A 28 -0.45 -31.85 -31.51
N LYS A 29 -0.05 -32.07 -30.27
CA LYS A 29 -0.60 -33.16 -29.45
C LYS A 29 -2.09 -33.00 -29.22
N ASP A 30 -2.58 -31.76 -29.11
CA ASP A 30 -4.00 -31.44 -29.09
C ASP A 30 -4.39 -30.65 -30.36
N ASN A 31 -5.22 -31.28 -31.20
CA ASN A 31 -5.65 -30.68 -32.46
C ASN A 31 -6.41 -29.36 -32.26
N ASN A 32 -7.20 -29.24 -31.17
CA ASN A 32 -7.94 -28.00 -30.87
C ASN A 32 -7.00 -26.85 -30.57
N ASN A 33 -5.99 -27.08 -29.73
CA ASN A 33 -4.97 -26.08 -29.41
C ASN A 33 -4.17 -25.67 -30.65
N TYR A 34 -3.84 -26.63 -31.50
CA TYR A 34 -3.14 -26.34 -32.75
C TYR A 34 -4.01 -25.55 -33.74
N ILE A 35 -5.31 -25.82 -33.83
CA ILE A 35 -6.25 -25.04 -34.66
C ILE A 35 -6.34 -23.60 -34.15
N LYS A 36 -6.55 -23.40 -32.85
CA LYS A 36 -6.60 -22.06 -32.22
C LYS A 36 -5.30 -21.29 -32.45
N PHE A 37 -4.15 -21.95 -32.29
CA PHE A 37 -2.85 -21.34 -32.58
C PHE A 37 -2.76 -20.86 -34.03
N LYS A 38 -3.18 -21.68 -35.00
CA LYS A 38 -3.21 -21.29 -36.43
C LYS A 38 -4.13 -20.10 -36.71
N GLU A 39 -5.30 -20.06 -36.04
CA GLU A 39 -6.25 -18.95 -36.17
C GLU A 39 -5.62 -17.64 -35.67
N LEU A 40 -5.00 -17.66 -34.50
CA LEU A 40 -4.29 -16.50 -33.97
C LEU A 40 -3.14 -16.04 -34.88
N CYS A 41 -2.34 -16.98 -35.42
CA CYS A 41 -1.27 -16.66 -36.36
C CYS A 41 -1.76 -16.08 -37.70
N ARG A 42 -2.98 -16.41 -38.09
CA ARG A 42 -3.60 -15.89 -39.34
C ARG A 42 -4.21 -14.50 -39.15
N ASN A 43 -4.51 -14.10 -37.96
CA ASN A 43 -5.06 -12.79 -37.68
C ASN A 43 -3.97 -11.71 -37.92
N ASN A 44 -4.25 -10.80 -38.85
CA ASN A 44 -3.33 -9.74 -39.22
C ASN A 44 -3.21 -8.63 -38.19
N ASP A 45 -4.12 -8.57 -37.21
CA ASP A 45 -4.10 -7.58 -36.14
C ASP A 45 -3.03 -7.89 -35.08
N PHE A 46 -2.47 -9.12 -35.11
CA PHE A 46 -1.45 -9.53 -34.14
C PHE A 46 -0.03 -9.49 -34.75
N ASP A 47 0.85 -8.73 -34.12
CA ASP A 47 2.28 -8.69 -34.41
C ASP A 47 3.01 -9.93 -33.89
N SER A 48 2.49 -10.53 -32.85
CA SER A 48 3.02 -11.75 -32.23
C SER A 48 1.92 -12.61 -31.62
N VAL A 49 2.21 -13.89 -31.46
CA VAL A 49 1.35 -14.84 -30.73
C VAL A 49 2.12 -15.39 -29.55
N LEU A 50 1.53 -15.28 -28.38
CA LEU A 50 2.04 -15.80 -27.12
C LEU A 50 1.32 -17.12 -26.78
N VAL A 51 2.07 -18.19 -26.62
CA VAL A 51 1.56 -19.48 -26.12
C VAL A 51 1.97 -19.65 -24.67
N VAL A 52 0.99 -19.80 -23.79
CA VAL A 52 1.21 -19.93 -22.34
C VAL A 52 0.73 -21.30 -21.87
N PHE A 53 1.64 -22.08 -21.31
CA PHE A 53 1.35 -23.36 -20.67
C PHE A 53 1.13 -23.16 -19.17
N ILE A 54 0.10 -23.75 -18.63
CA ILE A 54 -0.29 -23.66 -17.22
C ILE A 54 -0.04 -25.01 -16.55
N ASN A 55 0.97 -25.05 -15.70
CA ASN A 55 1.24 -26.21 -14.87
C ASN A 55 0.51 -26.07 -13.54
N ASN A 56 -0.38 -27.00 -13.25
CA ASN A 56 -1.07 -27.08 -11.97
C ASN A 56 -0.26 -27.98 -11.03
N ASN A 57 0.60 -27.39 -10.19
CA ASN A 57 1.22 -28.08 -9.08
C ASN A 57 0.31 -28.01 -7.85
N ASN A 58 0.38 -28.98 -6.95
CA ASN A 58 -0.52 -29.15 -5.79
C ASN A 58 -0.72 -27.90 -4.91
N SER A 59 0.11 -26.88 -5.03
CA SER A 59 0.05 -25.65 -4.22
C SER A 59 0.12 -24.34 -5.01
N SER A 60 0.45 -24.38 -6.31
CA SER A 60 0.58 -23.15 -7.12
C SER A 60 0.42 -23.45 -8.62
N LYS A 61 -0.08 -22.45 -9.35
CA LYS A 61 -0.04 -22.46 -10.81
C LYS A 61 1.27 -21.85 -11.28
N GLU A 62 1.99 -22.59 -12.11
CA GLU A 62 3.20 -22.10 -12.77
C GLU A 62 2.91 -21.85 -14.25
N TYR A 63 3.48 -20.80 -14.79
CA TYR A 63 3.23 -20.36 -16.15
C TYR A 63 4.55 -20.32 -16.92
N TYR A 64 4.56 -20.95 -18.10
CA TYR A 64 5.67 -20.92 -19.03
C TYR A 64 5.13 -20.60 -20.42
N GLY A 65 5.90 -19.92 -21.24
CA GLY A 65 5.43 -19.56 -22.56
C GLY A 65 6.52 -19.29 -23.56
N TRP A 66 6.11 -19.24 -24.80
CA TRP A 66 6.93 -18.83 -25.94
C TRP A 66 6.19 -17.82 -26.77
N THR A 67 6.92 -16.87 -27.33
CA THR A 67 6.38 -15.91 -28.28
C THR A 67 6.80 -16.24 -29.70
N TYR A 68 5.85 -16.13 -30.60
CA TYR A 68 6.03 -16.27 -32.04
C TYR A 68 5.81 -14.91 -32.69
N HIS A 69 6.85 -14.36 -33.30
CA HIS A 69 6.76 -13.05 -33.98
C HIS A 69 6.30 -13.20 -35.43
N ASN A 70 5.30 -12.44 -35.81
CA ASN A 70 4.79 -12.37 -37.17
C ASN A 70 5.67 -11.52 -38.10
N ALA A 71 6.57 -10.71 -37.56
CA ALA A 71 7.38 -9.74 -38.28
C ALA A 71 8.43 -10.35 -39.25
N GLU A 72 8.68 -11.66 -39.15
CA GLU A 72 9.65 -12.34 -40.05
C GLU A 72 9.00 -12.90 -41.32
N ILE A 73 7.84 -12.45 -41.72
CA ILE A 73 7.27 -12.80 -43.02
C ILE A 73 8.06 -12.07 -44.09
N VAL A 74 9.02 -12.75 -44.71
CA VAL A 74 9.74 -12.22 -45.85
C VAL A 74 8.75 -11.92 -46.97
N PRO A 75 8.68 -10.68 -47.49
CA PRO A 75 7.82 -10.37 -48.63
C PRO A 75 8.20 -11.26 -49.82
N ARG A 76 7.24 -11.97 -50.37
CA ARG A 76 7.47 -12.78 -51.57
C ARG A 76 8.06 -11.92 -52.69
N LYS A 77 9.13 -12.39 -53.31
CA LYS A 77 9.57 -11.88 -54.61
C LYS A 77 8.42 -12.01 -55.60
N LYS A 78 8.07 -10.91 -56.27
CA LYS A 78 7.08 -10.91 -57.36
C LYS A 78 7.48 -11.97 -58.42
N GLY A 79 6.66 -13.00 -58.57
CA GLY A 79 6.80 -13.94 -59.69
C GLY A 79 6.93 -15.40 -59.26
N GLY A 80 5.93 -16.02 -58.70
CA GLY A 80 5.92 -17.47 -58.53
C GLY A 80 4.82 -17.95 -57.58
N ASP A 81 4.04 -18.80 -58.09
CA ASP A 81 3.05 -19.71 -57.51
C ASP A 81 2.02 -19.25 -56.47
N ARG A 82 0.80 -19.65 -56.75
CA ARG A 82 -0.45 -19.34 -56.08
C ARG A 82 -0.63 -19.94 -54.66
N ASN A 83 0.37 -20.53 -54.06
CA ASN A 83 0.28 -21.09 -52.68
C ASN A 83 0.68 -20.04 -51.67
N VAL A 84 -0.31 -19.46 -51.03
CA VAL A 84 -0.13 -18.65 -49.81
C VAL A 84 0.22 -19.61 -48.68
N SER A 85 1.54 -19.76 -48.40
CA SER A 85 1.94 -20.42 -47.15
C SER A 85 1.36 -19.65 -45.97
N SER A 86 0.70 -20.31 -45.08
CA SER A 86 0.21 -19.68 -43.85
C SER A 86 1.40 -19.22 -43.01
N LYS A 87 1.21 -18.23 -42.14
CA LYS A 87 2.23 -17.82 -41.17
C LYS A 87 2.79 -19.01 -40.40
N VAL A 88 1.95 -20.00 -40.10
CA VAL A 88 2.33 -21.26 -39.45
C VAL A 88 3.25 -22.10 -40.33
N ASP A 89 2.98 -22.19 -41.64
CA ASP A 89 3.84 -22.93 -42.58
C ASP A 89 5.20 -22.26 -42.73
N HIS A 90 5.24 -20.95 -42.59
CA HIS A 90 6.50 -20.19 -42.60
C HIS A 90 7.29 -20.41 -41.29
N LEU A 91 6.64 -20.42 -40.15
CA LEU A 91 7.25 -20.70 -38.84
C LEU A 91 7.74 -22.15 -38.73
N SER A 92 7.10 -23.07 -39.44
CA SER A 92 7.46 -24.50 -39.50
C SER A 92 8.41 -24.85 -40.66
N ASN A 93 8.85 -23.89 -41.42
CA ASN A 93 9.75 -24.12 -42.55
C ASN A 93 11.16 -24.51 -42.07
N LYS A 94 11.85 -25.40 -42.81
CA LYS A 94 13.19 -25.94 -42.51
C LYS A 94 14.25 -24.88 -42.17
N ILE A 95 14.11 -23.66 -42.71
CA ILE A 95 15.02 -22.54 -42.41
C ILE A 95 14.91 -22.13 -40.91
N ASN A 96 13.74 -22.30 -40.31
CA ASN A 96 13.46 -21.93 -38.92
C ASN A 96 13.52 -23.12 -37.96
N GLU A 97 13.67 -24.34 -38.45
CA GLU A 97 13.70 -25.56 -37.59
C GLU A 97 14.78 -25.53 -36.52
N LYS A 98 15.90 -24.86 -36.77
CA LYS A 98 17.00 -24.71 -35.82
C LYS A 98 16.97 -23.42 -35.01
N LYS A 99 16.00 -22.53 -35.25
CA LYS A 99 15.87 -21.28 -34.53
C LYS A 99 15.15 -21.56 -33.23
N TYR A 100 15.70 -21.07 -32.13
CA TYR A 100 15.07 -21.17 -30.82
C TYR A 100 13.86 -20.25 -30.76
N ALA A 101 12.78 -20.74 -30.17
CA ALA A 101 11.63 -19.90 -29.84
C ALA A 101 12.01 -18.96 -28.70
N THR A 102 11.53 -17.72 -28.76
CA THR A 102 11.74 -16.77 -27.67
C THR A 102 10.93 -17.20 -26.47
N ARG A 103 11.64 -17.67 -25.44
CA ARG A 103 11.06 -18.11 -24.19
C ARG A 103 10.63 -16.94 -23.34
N LEU A 104 9.49 -17.08 -22.67
CA LEU A 104 8.98 -16.15 -21.67
C LEU A 104 8.84 -16.86 -20.34
N THR A 105 9.27 -16.21 -19.30
CA THR A 105 9.01 -16.59 -17.91
C THR A 105 7.97 -15.65 -17.33
N PHE A 106 7.06 -16.19 -16.54
CA PHE A 106 5.98 -15.42 -15.93
C PHE A 106 6.13 -15.46 -14.43
N ASP A 107 6.18 -14.30 -13.81
CA ASP A 107 6.07 -14.20 -12.37
C ASP A 107 4.58 -14.05 -12.01
N SER A 108 4.05 -15.04 -11.32
CA SER A 108 2.70 -14.96 -10.79
C SER A 108 2.66 -13.99 -9.62
N ILE A 109 1.89 -12.92 -9.77
CA ILE A 109 1.63 -11.95 -8.69
C ILE A 109 0.22 -12.20 -8.19
N SER A 110 0.10 -12.76 -6.96
CA SER A 110 -1.17 -12.85 -6.24
C SER A 110 -0.93 -12.50 -4.77
N LEU A 111 -1.93 -11.91 -4.11
CA LEU A 111 -1.81 -11.52 -2.70
C LEU A 111 -1.44 -12.72 -1.83
N ASN A 112 -2.12 -13.84 -1.97
CA ASN A 112 -1.85 -15.06 -1.21
C ASN A 112 -0.41 -15.57 -1.40
N ARG A 113 0.12 -15.54 -2.65
CA ARG A 113 1.51 -15.95 -2.90
C ARG A 113 2.51 -15.01 -2.25
N LEU A 114 2.27 -13.71 -2.33
CA LEU A 114 3.13 -12.70 -1.72
C LEU A 114 3.13 -12.83 -0.20
N GLU A 115 1.97 -13.05 0.41
CA GLU A 115 1.85 -13.31 1.85
C GLU A 115 2.59 -14.58 2.28
N LEU A 116 2.32 -15.72 1.62
CA LEU A 116 3.01 -16.97 1.91
C LEU A 116 4.53 -16.86 1.85
N ARG A 117 5.06 -16.10 0.88
CA ARG A 117 6.51 -15.87 0.77
C ARG A 117 7.06 -14.93 1.83
N THR A 118 6.22 -14.07 2.40
CA THR A 118 6.65 -13.05 3.38
C THR A 118 6.48 -13.56 4.81
N THR A 119 5.33 -14.15 5.13
CA THR A 119 4.95 -14.54 6.49
C THR A 119 4.95 -16.05 6.73
N GLY A 120 4.90 -16.86 5.66
CA GLY A 120 4.78 -18.32 5.73
C GLY A 120 3.34 -18.82 5.87
N TYR A 121 2.36 -17.92 5.96
CA TYR A 121 0.92 -18.25 6.07
C TYR A 121 0.08 -17.16 5.38
N THR A 122 -1.20 -17.44 5.17
CA THR A 122 -2.18 -16.48 4.63
C THR A 122 -3.09 -15.98 5.74
N GLU A 123 -3.40 -14.69 5.71
CA GLU A 123 -4.33 -14.05 6.63
C GLU A 123 -5.55 -13.49 5.85
N THR A 124 -6.66 -13.28 6.57
CA THR A 124 -7.83 -12.62 5.99
C THR A 124 -7.50 -11.19 5.63
N GLN A 125 -7.72 -10.82 4.37
CA GLN A 125 -7.47 -9.47 3.89
C GLN A 125 -8.39 -8.46 4.59
N LYS A 126 -7.82 -7.32 4.93
CA LYS A 126 -8.50 -6.20 5.59
C LYS A 126 -8.47 -4.95 4.71
N SER A 127 -9.26 -3.98 5.11
CA SER A 127 -9.35 -2.67 4.49
C SER A 127 -9.21 -1.56 5.53
N VAL A 128 -8.56 -0.47 5.15
CA VAL A 128 -8.39 0.69 6.03
C VAL A 128 -8.71 1.99 5.33
N SER A 129 -9.39 2.90 6.04
CA SER A 129 -9.47 4.30 5.66
C SER A 129 -8.47 5.10 6.50
N ILE A 130 -7.73 6.03 5.87
CA ILE A 130 -6.73 6.85 6.56
C ILE A 130 -7.04 8.32 6.31
N SER A 131 -7.30 9.06 7.38
CA SER A 131 -7.55 10.51 7.39
C SER A 131 -6.35 11.26 7.96
N GLY A 132 -5.78 12.16 7.16
CA GLY A 132 -4.54 12.87 7.48
C GLY A 132 -3.32 12.09 7.02
N LEU A 133 -2.75 12.55 5.91
CA LEU A 133 -1.62 11.91 5.23
C LEU A 133 -0.36 12.79 5.30
N GLY A 134 -0.22 13.49 6.41
CA GLY A 134 1.02 14.21 6.74
C GLY A 134 2.17 13.26 7.07
N SER A 135 3.08 13.72 7.90
CA SER A 135 4.26 12.94 8.28
C SER A 135 3.89 11.62 8.96
N VAL A 136 2.97 11.63 9.93
CA VAL A 136 2.56 10.41 10.65
C VAL A 136 1.80 9.48 9.71
N GLY A 137 0.71 9.93 9.09
CA GLY A 137 -0.15 9.10 8.25
C GLY A 137 0.57 8.52 7.03
N SER A 138 1.45 9.30 6.37
CA SER A 138 2.21 8.77 5.22
C SER A 138 3.21 7.67 5.64
N ASN A 139 3.91 7.85 6.78
CA ASN A 139 4.84 6.83 7.26
C ASN A 139 4.14 5.60 7.81
N LEU A 140 2.91 5.72 8.36
CA LEU A 140 2.09 4.56 8.72
C LEU A 140 1.85 3.63 7.52
N ILE A 141 1.66 4.16 6.31
CA ILE A 141 1.48 3.36 5.10
C ILE A 141 2.66 2.41 4.86
N PHE A 142 3.89 2.84 5.18
CA PHE A 142 5.06 1.96 5.08
C PHE A 142 4.92 0.70 5.95
N PHE A 143 4.32 0.81 7.12
CA PHE A 143 4.07 -0.32 8.03
C PHE A 143 2.83 -1.11 7.60
N LEU A 144 1.74 -0.42 7.29
CA LEU A 144 0.45 -1.04 6.96
C LEU A 144 0.49 -1.88 5.67
N LYS A 145 1.26 -1.48 4.66
CA LYS A 145 1.41 -2.26 3.41
C LYS A 145 2.05 -3.64 3.62
N ASN A 146 2.66 -3.89 4.78
CA ASN A 146 3.23 -5.17 5.17
C ASN A 146 2.27 -6.04 6.00
N LEU A 147 1.05 -5.54 6.26
CA LEU A 147 -0.05 -6.29 6.86
C LEU A 147 -0.98 -6.84 5.76
N PRO A 148 -1.87 -7.77 6.06
CA PRO A 148 -2.84 -8.30 5.10
C PRO A 148 -3.92 -7.26 4.78
N ILE A 149 -3.52 -6.12 4.24
CA ILE A 149 -4.39 -5.02 3.83
C ILE A 149 -4.33 -4.88 2.31
N ASN A 150 -5.47 -5.09 1.66
CA ASN A 150 -5.58 -5.01 0.21
C ASN A 150 -6.36 -3.79 -0.30
N LYS A 151 -7.03 -3.04 0.61
CA LYS A 151 -7.79 -1.83 0.26
C LYS A 151 -7.42 -0.69 1.20
N PHE A 152 -7.10 0.47 0.59
CA PHE A 152 -6.81 1.72 1.28
C PHE A 152 -7.73 2.82 0.76
N ASN A 153 -8.47 3.49 1.64
CA ASN A 153 -9.21 4.70 1.36
C ASN A 153 -8.48 5.90 2.00
N LEU A 154 -7.88 6.74 1.19
CA LEU A 154 -6.97 7.81 1.59
C LEU A 154 -7.66 9.17 1.53
N ILE A 155 -7.62 9.93 2.64
CA ILE A 155 -8.29 11.24 2.76
C ILE A 155 -7.27 12.29 3.22
N ASP A 156 -6.98 13.26 2.37
CA ASP A 156 -6.22 14.45 2.73
C ASP A 156 -6.51 15.60 1.75
N LYS A 157 -6.76 16.79 2.27
CA LYS A 157 -7.04 17.97 1.45
C LYS A 157 -5.78 18.70 0.95
N GLU A 158 -4.63 18.38 1.51
CA GLU A 158 -3.40 19.14 1.29
C GLU A 158 -2.60 18.58 0.10
N VAL A 159 -1.85 19.49 -0.52
CA VAL A 159 -0.90 19.19 -1.58
C VAL A 159 0.47 18.95 -0.95
N LEU A 160 1.25 18.03 -1.51
CA LEU A 160 2.63 17.78 -1.08
C LEU A 160 3.51 18.99 -1.41
N SER A 161 4.11 19.59 -0.38
CA SER A 161 4.98 20.76 -0.48
C SER A 161 6.44 20.44 -0.14
N SER A 162 7.34 21.37 -0.39
CA SER A 162 8.78 21.20 -0.14
C SER A 162 9.10 20.93 1.34
N GLU A 163 8.33 21.50 2.25
CA GLU A 163 8.51 21.34 3.71
C GLU A 163 8.20 19.92 4.18
N ASN A 164 7.46 19.17 3.37
CA ASN A 164 7.06 17.80 3.70
C ASN A 164 8.13 16.77 3.36
N ILE A 165 8.98 17.01 2.34
CA ILE A 165 9.84 15.99 1.70
C ILE A 165 10.67 15.18 2.71
N LYS A 166 11.24 15.82 3.72
CA LYS A 166 12.12 15.15 4.69
C LYS A 166 11.38 14.27 5.70
N ARG A 167 10.05 14.44 5.82
CA ARG A 167 9.22 13.76 6.81
C ARG A 167 8.07 12.94 6.21
N HIS A 168 7.80 13.10 4.92
CA HIS A 168 6.74 12.42 4.21
C HIS A 168 7.29 11.22 3.46
N LEU A 169 6.48 10.15 3.31
CA LEU A 169 6.88 8.95 2.57
C LEU A 169 7.16 9.25 1.09
N SER A 170 6.32 10.11 0.47
CA SER A 170 6.49 10.50 -0.93
C SER A 170 7.60 11.54 -1.08
N GLY A 171 8.43 11.33 -2.09
CA GLY A 171 9.61 12.16 -2.36
C GLY A 171 9.35 13.34 -3.31
N PHE A 172 10.44 13.97 -3.73
CA PHE A 172 10.48 15.19 -4.56
C PHE A 172 9.72 15.04 -5.89
N SER A 173 9.73 13.86 -6.49
CA SER A 173 9.06 13.59 -7.78
C SER A 173 7.54 13.78 -7.76
N LEU A 174 6.94 13.76 -6.56
CA LEU A 174 5.49 13.91 -6.37
C LEU A 174 5.09 15.28 -5.79
N LEU A 175 6.00 16.26 -5.77
CA LEU A 175 5.67 17.64 -5.38
C LEU A 175 4.51 18.21 -6.19
N LYS A 176 3.66 19.00 -5.51
CA LYS A 176 2.47 19.64 -6.07
C LYS A 176 1.31 18.69 -6.41
N ILE A 177 1.47 17.38 -6.14
CA ILE A 177 0.36 16.44 -6.19
C ILE A 177 -0.33 16.42 -4.83
N ASN A 178 -1.66 16.20 -4.78
CA ASN A 178 -2.37 16.02 -3.52
C ASN A 178 -1.78 14.82 -2.76
N LYS A 179 -1.67 14.91 -1.42
CA LYS A 179 -1.04 13.88 -0.58
C LYS A 179 -1.70 12.52 -0.72
N ALA A 180 -3.03 12.46 -0.84
CA ALA A 180 -3.74 11.20 -1.05
C ALA A 180 -3.40 10.56 -2.40
N ASP A 181 -3.35 11.36 -3.47
CA ASP A 181 -3.02 10.87 -4.80
C ASP A 181 -1.53 10.49 -4.93
N ALA A 182 -0.63 11.24 -4.27
CA ALA A 182 0.80 10.89 -4.21
C ALA A 182 1.00 9.51 -3.55
N LEU A 183 0.34 9.26 -2.43
CA LEU A 183 0.44 7.97 -1.74
C LEU A 183 -0.27 6.82 -2.49
N LYS A 184 -1.32 7.11 -3.25
CA LYS A 184 -1.90 6.14 -4.19
C LYS A 184 -0.88 5.68 -5.23
N ILE A 185 -0.10 6.60 -5.79
CA ILE A 185 0.98 6.27 -6.73
C ILE A 185 2.02 5.37 -6.04
N GLU A 186 2.48 5.72 -4.84
CA GLU A 186 3.45 4.93 -4.07
C GLU A 186 2.95 3.51 -3.77
N LEU A 187 1.70 3.37 -3.31
CA LEU A 187 1.09 2.07 -3.02
C LEU A 187 0.96 1.21 -4.28
N LYS A 188 0.48 1.79 -5.40
CA LYS A 188 0.33 1.08 -6.67
C LYS A 188 1.67 0.66 -7.28
N ASN A 189 2.70 1.48 -7.13
CA ASN A 189 4.06 1.14 -7.55
C ASN A 189 4.66 0.02 -6.67
N ALA A 190 4.34 -0.02 -5.38
CA ALA A 190 4.80 -1.07 -4.48
C ALA A 190 4.07 -2.40 -4.72
N ASN A 191 2.75 -2.35 -4.95
CA ASN A 191 1.92 -3.53 -5.22
C ASN A 191 0.69 -3.14 -6.06
N PRO A 192 0.65 -3.46 -7.37
CA PRO A 192 -0.45 -3.10 -8.25
C PRO A 192 -1.80 -3.75 -7.89
N LEU A 193 -1.78 -4.81 -7.06
CA LEU A 193 -3.00 -5.53 -6.64
C LEU A 193 -3.76 -4.83 -5.52
N ILE A 194 -3.13 -3.89 -4.80
CA ILE A 194 -3.79 -3.12 -3.74
C ILE A 194 -4.85 -2.18 -4.35
N GLU A 195 -6.05 -2.16 -3.80
CA GLU A 195 -7.08 -1.18 -4.15
C GLU A 195 -6.85 0.12 -3.40
N VAL A 196 -6.88 1.26 -4.11
CA VAL A 196 -6.66 2.58 -3.49
C VAL A 196 -7.70 3.58 -3.97
N GLY A 197 -8.60 3.96 -3.07
CA GLY A 197 -9.51 5.10 -3.23
C GLY A 197 -8.88 6.37 -2.65
N THR A 198 -9.15 7.53 -3.24
CA THR A 198 -8.66 8.84 -2.73
C THR A 198 -9.78 9.86 -2.63
N ARG A 199 -9.69 10.73 -1.61
CA ARG A 199 -10.50 11.94 -1.46
C ARG A 199 -9.60 13.11 -1.09
N THR A 200 -9.74 14.20 -1.84
CA THR A 200 -8.92 15.42 -1.70
C THR A 200 -9.63 16.54 -0.93
N GLN A 201 -10.70 16.20 -0.24
CA GLN A 201 -11.45 17.09 0.66
C GLN A 201 -11.01 16.87 2.11
N SER A 202 -11.54 17.73 3.01
CA SER A 202 -11.34 17.53 4.45
C SER A 202 -12.09 16.28 4.92
N VAL A 203 -11.56 15.61 5.94
CA VAL A 203 -12.24 14.45 6.54
C VAL A 203 -13.63 14.84 7.08
N THR A 204 -13.79 16.04 7.62
CA THR A 204 -15.09 16.55 8.10
C THR A 204 -16.12 16.60 6.98
N THR A 205 -15.73 17.11 5.82
CA THR A 205 -16.59 17.12 4.62
C THR A 205 -16.95 15.69 4.19
N ILE A 206 -15.99 14.77 4.15
CA ILE A 206 -16.24 13.36 3.78
C ILE A 206 -17.20 12.70 4.78
N ILE A 207 -17.04 12.92 6.08
CA ILE A 207 -17.95 12.39 7.10
C ILE A 207 -19.36 12.95 6.91
N GLU A 208 -19.51 14.22 6.55
CA GLU A 208 -20.81 14.86 6.36
C GLU A 208 -21.52 14.36 5.09
N THR A 209 -20.80 14.19 3.99
CA THR A 209 -21.37 13.96 2.66
C THR A 209 -21.25 12.54 2.14
N GLU A 210 -20.23 11.76 2.59
CA GLU A 210 -19.86 10.46 2.02
C GLU A 210 -19.24 9.56 3.09
N ALA A 211 -19.86 9.44 4.27
CA ALA A 211 -19.34 8.64 5.39
C ALA A 211 -19.05 7.17 5.02
N ASP A 212 -19.75 6.63 4.03
CA ASP A 212 -19.54 5.28 3.52
C ASP A 212 -18.13 5.06 2.97
N PHE A 213 -17.48 6.11 2.45
CA PHE A 213 -16.08 6.01 2.01
C PHE A 213 -15.14 5.60 3.16
N ILE A 214 -15.49 5.91 4.40
CA ILE A 214 -14.81 5.47 5.62
C ILE A 214 -15.39 4.14 6.11
N ASN A 215 -16.72 4.03 6.19
CA ASN A 215 -17.42 2.89 6.77
C ASN A 215 -17.31 1.60 5.93
N ASP A 216 -16.97 1.68 4.64
CA ASP A 216 -16.70 0.52 3.77
C ASP A 216 -15.34 -0.16 4.05
N CYS A 217 -14.57 0.38 4.97
CA CYS A 217 -13.34 -0.23 5.45
C CYS A 217 -13.54 -0.92 6.81
N ASP A 218 -12.65 -1.85 7.16
CA ASP A 218 -12.70 -2.54 8.46
C ASP A 218 -12.28 -1.64 9.60
N PHE A 219 -11.35 -0.70 9.35
CA PHE A 219 -10.80 0.22 10.35
C PHE A 219 -10.69 1.64 9.78
N HIS A 220 -10.79 2.62 10.68
CA HIS A 220 -10.48 4.01 10.39
C HIS A 220 -9.21 4.44 11.15
N ILE A 221 -8.25 5.04 10.45
CA ILE A 221 -7.01 5.57 11.00
C ILE A 221 -7.03 7.09 10.84
N VAL A 222 -6.80 7.81 11.92
CA VAL A 222 -6.76 9.28 11.98
C VAL A 222 -5.36 9.71 12.40
N ALA A 223 -4.67 10.48 11.55
CA ALA A 223 -3.33 10.99 11.80
C ALA A 223 -3.24 12.48 11.45
N ILE A 224 -4.16 13.27 11.98
CA ILE A 224 -4.32 14.69 11.67
C ILE A 224 -3.61 15.56 12.72
N GLY A 225 -3.63 15.15 13.99
CA GLY A 225 -3.00 15.89 15.08
C GLY A 225 -3.69 17.22 15.38
N LYS A 226 -5.01 17.29 15.24
CA LYS A 226 -5.85 18.46 15.57
C LYS A 226 -7.01 18.03 16.44
N THR A 227 -6.96 18.37 17.71
CA THR A 227 -7.95 17.96 18.72
C THR A 227 -9.40 18.24 18.30
N MET A 228 -9.69 19.40 17.71
CA MET A 228 -11.04 19.73 17.23
C MET A 228 -11.56 18.74 16.18
N ILE A 229 -10.68 18.23 15.29
CA ILE A 229 -11.08 17.28 14.26
C ILE A 229 -11.22 15.87 14.86
N GLU A 230 -10.35 15.51 15.78
CA GLU A 230 -10.40 14.24 16.49
C GLU A 230 -11.68 14.15 17.35
N GLU A 231 -12.04 15.22 18.07
CA GLU A 231 -13.32 15.35 18.75
C GLU A 231 -14.51 15.22 17.82
N PHE A 232 -14.47 15.87 16.65
CA PHE A 232 -15.52 15.75 15.65
C PHE A 232 -15.69 14.32 15.17
N ILE A 233 -14.59 13.60 14.91
CA ILE A 233 -14.60 12.20 14.49
C ILE A 233 -15.18 11.31 15.60
N LEU A 234 -14.74 11.47 16.84
CA LEU A 234 -15.25 10.68 17.98
C LEU A 234 -16.72 10.98 18.26
N ASN A 235 -17.19 12.23 18.13
CA ASN A 235 -18.61 12.54 18.23
C ASN A 235 -19.44 11.82 17.15
N ASN A 236 -18.95 11.75 15.91
CA ASN A 236 -19.62 11.02 14.84
C ASN A 236 -19.56 9.50 15.05
N LEU A 237 -18.52 8.99 15.69
CA LEU A 237 -18.41 7.60 16.11
C LEU A 237 -19.43 7.28 17.22
N GLN A 238 -19.56 8.14 18.24
CA GLN A 238 -20.54 8.01 19.31
C GLN A 238 -21.98 8.07 18.80
N GLN A 239 -22.26 8.94 17.80
CA GLN A 239 -23.57 9.08 17.18
C GLN A 239 -23.91 7.94 16.18
N GLY A 240 -22.97 7.03 15.90
CA GLY A 240 -23.17 5.93 14.96
C GLY A 240 -23.11 6.32 13.48
N LYS A 241 -22.70 7.55 13.13
CA LYS A 241 -22.46 7.97 11.76
C LYS A 241 -21.16 7.35 11.22
N LEU A 242 -20.15 7.23 12.06
CA LEU A 242 -19.00 6.35 11.86
C LEU A 242 -19.23 5.08 12.69
N THR A 243 -18.87 3.93 12.11
CA THR A 243 -19.22 2.62 12.69
C THR A 243 -18.03 1.70 12.89
N LYS A 244 -16.84 2.15 12.51
CA LYS A 244 -15.64 1.29 12.49
C LYS A 244 -14.70 1.59 13.67
N PRO A 245 -14.02 0.58 14.21
CA PRO A 245 -12.95 0.80 15.18
C PRO A 245 -11.95 1.82 14.62
N THR A 246 -11.57 2.78 15.47
CA THR A 246 -10.81 3.96 15.04
C THR A 246 -9.48 4.03 15.79
N PHE A 247 -8.39 4.20 15.04
CA PHE A 247 -7.06 4.50 15.57
C PHE A 247 -6.78 5.99 15.42
N ILE A 248 -6.44 6.68 16.48
CA ILE A 248 -6.09 8.11 16.47
C ILE A 248 -4.62 8.25 16.85
N PHE A 249 -3.84 8.84 15.93
CA PHE A 249 -2.41 9.06 16.11
C PHE A 249 -2.08 10.53 16.20
N TRP A 250 -1.28 10.90 17.17
CA TRP A 250 -0.64 12.22 17.23
C TRP A 250 0.74 12.13 17.86
N VAL A 251 1.51 13.18 17.70
CA VAL A 251 2.85 13.31 18.27
C VAL A 251 3.02 14.68 18.87
N GLU A 252 3.77 14.77 19.95
CA GLU A 252 4.16 16.03 20.56
C GLU A 252 5.39 16.63 19.86
N PRO A 253 5.62 17.96 20.00
CA PRO A 253 6.81 18.61 19.48
C PRO A 253 8.10 17.89 19.89
N PHE A 254 9.12 17.93 19.03
CA PHE A 254 10.38 17.18 19.16
C PHE A 254 10.21 15.66 19.33
N LEU A 255 9.01 15.16 19.07
CA LEU A 255 8.59 13.81 19.39
C LEU A 255 8.80 13.47 20.88
N ALA A 256 8.44 14.41 21.75
CA ALA A 256 8.47 14.19 23.19
C ALA A 256 7.60 13.00 23.59
N SER A 257 6.48 12.82 22.92
CA SER A 257 5.73 11.56 22.90
C SER A 257 5.13 11.26 21.54
N GLY A 258 4.84 9.98 21.33
CA GLY A 258 3.96 9.49 20.29
C GLY A 258 2.78 8.77 20.92
N GLN A 259 1.58 9.09 20.47
CA GLN A 259 0.34 8.57 21.06
C GLN A 259 -0.44 7.79 20.01
N LEU A 260 -1.01 6.68 20.42
CA LEU A 260 -2.02 5.93 19.70
C LEU A 260 -3.20 5.68 20.64
N LEU A 261 -4.37 6.13 20.25
CA LEU A 261 -5.63 5.81 20.92
C LEU A 261 -6.42 4.89 19.99
N PHE A 262 -6.64 3.65 20.40
CA PHE A 262 -7.54 2.71 19.74
C PHE A 262 -8.91 2.74 20.40
N VAL A 263 -9.96 2.99 19.63
CA VAL A 263 -11.32 3.22 20.12
C VAL A 263 -12.30 2.31 19.38
N MET A 264 -12.97 1.46 20.13
CA MET A 264 -14.17 0.77 19.66
C MET A 264 -15.36 1.74 19.64
N PRO A 265 -16.32 1.60 18.71
CA PRO A 265 -17.47 2.52 18.64
C PRO A 265 -18.21 2.69 19.97
N GLY A 266 -18.33 1.63 20.77
CA GLY A 266 -18.98 1.67 22.09
C GLY A 266 -18.24 2.47 23.15
N ASP A 267 -16.95 2.76 22.97
CA ASP A 267 -16.11 3.48 23.92
C ASP A 267 -15.83 4.93 23.49
N ALA A 268 -16.50 5.42 22.43
CA ALA A 268 -16.25 6.75 21.88
C ALA A 268 -16.45 7.88 22.89
N GLU A 269 -17.42 7.76 23.82
CA GLU A 269 -17.66 8.72 24.88
C GLU A 269 -16.47 8.83 25.85
N ARG A 270 -15.92 7.68 26.30
CA ARG A 270 -14.75 7.64 27.18
C ARG A 270 -13.51 8.24 26.49
N ALA A 271 -13.35 7.97 25.21
CA ALA A 271 -12.29 8.56 24.40
C ALA A 271 -12.43 10.10 24.29
N LEU A 272 -13.65 10.60 24.10
CA LEU A 272 -13.94 12.03 24.10
C LEU A 272 -13.61 12.70 25.43
N GLU A 273 -14.00 12.07 26.53
CA GLU A 273 -13.67 12.59 27.87
C GLU A 273 -12.15 12.66 28.09
N LEU A 274 -11.41 11.67 27.59
CA LEU A 274 -9.96 11.64 27.73
C LEU A 274 -9.29 12.77 26.95
N ILE A 275 -9.64 12.99 25.69
CA ILE A 275 -8.96 13.99 24.83
C ILE A 275 -9.41 15.43 25.11
N LYS A 276 -10.60 15.65 25.65
CA LYS A 276 -11.14 16.99 26.00
C LYS A 276 -10.54 17.59 27.27
N LYS A 277 -9.81 16.81 28.08
CA LYS A 277 -9.17 17.34 29.27
C LYS A 277 -8.12 18.38 28.87
N GLU A 278 -8.15 19.56 29.45
CA GLU A 278 -7.16 20.64 29.24
C GLU A 278 -5.73 20.15 29.40
N ASN A 279 -5.49 19.22 30.30
CA ASN A 279 -4.23 18.54 30.51
C ASN A 279 -4.42 17.04 30.22
N TYR A 280 -4.14 16.65 28.99
CA TYR A 280 -4.10 15.24 28.63
C TYR A 280 -3.08 14.51 29.51
N TYR A 281 -3.55 13.53 30.30
CA TYR A 281 -2.75 12.89 31.37
C TYR A 281 -1.46 12.27 30.86
N TYR A 282 -1.48 11.68 29.65
CA TYR A 282 -0.32 11.01 29.05
C TYR A 282 0.60 11.95 28.24
N SER A 283 0.41 13.25 28.34
CA SER A 283 1.29 14.24 27.73
C SER A 283 2.65 14.23 28.42
N VAL A 284 3.73 14.29 27.63
CA VAL A 284 5.11 14.37 28.16
C VAL A 284 5.57 15.80 28.30
N LEU A 285 5.13 16.69 27.39
CA LEU A 285 5.41 18.12 27.50
C LEU A 285 4.35 18.84 28.33
N SER A 286 4.79 19.73 29.19
CA SER A 286 3.89 20.65 29.91
C SER A 286 3.30 21.67 28.93
N ASN A 287 2.01 21.94 29.03
CA ASN A 287 1.30 22.91 28.20
C ASN A 287 1.32 24.32 28.82
N SER A 288 2.51 24.83 29.21
CA SER A 288 2.63 26.18 29.74
C SER A 288 2.88 27.19 28.61
N GLU A 289 2.38 28.42 28.75
CA GLU A 289 2.54 29.49 27.76
C GLU A 289 4.03 29.75 27.43
N ASP A 290 4.92 29.70 28.42
CA ASP A 290 6.36 29.88 28.26
C ASP A 290 7.04 28.83 27.35
N GLN A 291 6.37 27.74 27.03
CA GLN A 291 6.90 26.70 26.16
C GLN A 291 6.39 26.77 24.72
N GLN A 292 5.29 27.46 24.47
CA GLN A 292 4.72 27.55 23.12
C GLN A 292 5.75 28.14 22.13
N ASP A 293 6.46 29.19 22.49
CA ASP A 293 7.51 29.81 21.65
C ASP A 293 8.69 28.87 21.37
N LYS A 294 8.94 27.88 22.24
CA LYS A 294 10.03 26.92 22.07
C LYS A 294 9.61 25.71 21.23
N THR A 295 8.33 25.37 21.23
CA THR A 295 7.78 24.18 20.56
C THR A 295 7.17 24.49 19.21
N TYR A 296 6.69 25.71 18.98
CA TYR A 296 6.10 26.17 17.75
C TYR A 296 7.02 27.16 17.05
N LEU A 297 7.56 26.73 15.91
CA LEU A 297 8.50 27.55 15.14
C LEU A 297 7.79 28.18 13.94
N ILE A 298 8.15 29.42 13.64
CA ILE A 298 7.60 30.16 12.50
C ILE A 298 8.71 30.32 11.45
N GLU A 299 8.44 29.93 10.22
CA GLU A 299 9.35 30.14 9.10
C GLU A 299 9.11 31.55 8.52
N GLY A 300 10.18 32.37 8.46
CA GLY A 300 10.09 33.82 8.27
C GLY A 300 9.47 34.31 6.95
N SER A 301 9.34 33.49 5.91
CA SER A 301 8.77 33.90 4.62
C SER A 301 7.30 33.57 4.43
N CYS A 302 6.76 32.57 5.11
CA CYS A 302 5.39 32.08 4.91
C CYS A 302 4.47 32.27 6.10
N GLN A 303 4.96 32.76 7.24
CA GLN A 303 4.23 32.90 8.52
C GLN A 303 3.49 31.60 8.96
N THR A 304 3.84 30.46 8.37
CA THR A 304 3.28 29.15 8.76
C THR A 304 4.11 28.58 9.89
N GLY A 305 3.47 28.40 11.03
CA GLY A 305 4.10 27.73 12.15
C GLY A 305 4.09 26.22 12.01
N TYR A 306 5.11 25.59 12.56
CA TYR A 306 5.26 24.13 12.55
C TYR A 306 5.86 23.62 13.86
N PHE A 307 5.56 22.35 14.17
CA PHE A 307 6.19 21.64 15.29
C PHE A 307 7.36 20.81 14.76
N PRO A 308 8.60 21.07 15.21
CA PRO A 308 9.75 20.30 14.77
C PRO A 308 9.79 18.94 15.43
N TYR A 309 10.07 17.90 14.65
CA TYR A 309 10.42 16.57 15.14
C TYR A 309 11.18 15.76 14.09
N SER A 310 11.97 14.80 14.55
CA SER A 310 12.81 13.96 13.71
C SER A 310 12.00 12.84 13.07
N ALA A 311 12.18 12.62 11.75
CA ALA A 311 11.64 11.46 11.05
C ALA A 311 12.17 10.14 11.63
N ALA A 312 13.40 10.12 12.14
CA ALA A 312 13.99 8.93 12.77
C ALA A 312 13.25 8.54 14.06
N TYR A 313 12.97 9.52 14.92
CA TYR A 313 12.18 9.27 16.13
C TYR A 313 10.74 8.89 15.80
N LEU A 314 10.16 9.48 14.75
CA LEU A 314 8.83 9.05 14.27
C LEU A 314 8.84 7.58 13.85
N THR A 315 9.85 7.15 13.10
CA THR A 315 10.00 5.75 12.70
C THR A 315 10.14 4.84 13.92
N GLN A 316 10.90 5.26 14.94
CA GLN A 316 11.06 4.51 16.18
C GLN A 316 9.73 4.34 16.91
N PHE A 317 8.96 5.44 17.07
CA PHE A 317 7.62 5.38 17.64
C PHE A 317 6.73 4.40 16.88
N LEU A 318 6.59 4.57 15.56
CA LEU A 318 5.75 3.73 14.72
C LEU A 318 6.19 2.25 14.75
N SER A 319 7.49 1.98 14.78
CA SER A 319 8.02 0.62 14.92
C SER A 319 7.67 0.00 16.28
N THR A 320 7.71 0.81 17.36
CA THR A 320 7.40 0.33 18.70
C THR A 320 5.94 -0.05 18.87
N ILE A 321 5.02 0.71 18.25
CA ILE A 321 3.58 0.42 18.34
C ILE A 321 3.08 -0.58 17.28
N PHE A 322 3.88 -0.86 16.24
CA PHE A 322 3.48 -1.72 15.13
C PHE A 322 2.98 -3.12 15.56
N PRO A 323 3.61 -3.83 16.51
CA PRO A 323 3.10 -5.13 16.97
C PRO A 323 1.67 -5.06 17.49
N TYR A 324 1.33 -4.02 18.24
CA TYR A 324 -0.02 -3.81 18.80
C TYR A 324 -1.03 -3.41 17.73
N LEU A 325 -0.64 -2.53 16.81
CA LEU A 325 -1.45 -2.18 15.64
C LEU A 325 -1.76 -3.43 14.81
N LYS A 326 -0.76 -4.28 14.56
CA LYS A 326 -0.92 -5.57 13.87
C LYS A 326 -1.92 -6.45 14.63
N GLU A 327 -1.81 -6.56 15.94
CA GLU A 327 -2.68 -7.40 16.77
C GLU A 327 -4.15 -6.97 16.66
N HIS A 328 -4.45 -5.68 16.79
CA HIS A 328 -5.80 -5.16 16.59
C HIS A 328 -6.35 -5.45 15.18
N ILE A 329 -5.53 -5.30 14.14
CA ILE A 329 -5.95 -5.48 12.74
C ILE A 329 -6.15 -6.97 12.41
N THR A 330 -5.27 -7.87 12.88
CA THR A 330 -5.25 -9.27 12.44
C THR A 330 -5.96 -10.21 13.40
N LYS A 331 -5.95 -9.92 14.71
CA LYS A 331 -6.50 -10.82 15.72
C LYS A 331 -7.88 -10.40 16.26
N ASN A 332 -8.46 -9.30 15.74
CA ASN A 332 -9.72 -8.73 16.23
C ASN A 332 -9.70 -8.44 17.75
N ASP A 333 -8.60 -7.90 18.26
CA ASP A 333 -8.55 -7.39 19.63
C ASP A 333 -9.44 -6.15 19.71
N ASN A 334 -10.58 -6.29 20.39
CA ASN A 334 -11.64 -5.28 20.49
C ASN A 334 -11.60 -4.49 21.80
N VAL A 335 -10.47 -4.45 22.50
CA VAL A 335 -10.31 -3.67 23.73
C VAL A 335 -9.76 -2.30 23.38
N SER A 336 -10.50 -1.24 23.71
CA SER A 336 -10.04 0.14 23.53
C SER A 336 -8.88 0.45 24.47
N ARG A 337 -7.79 1.02 23.91
CA ARG A 337 -6.54 1.26 24.66
C ARG A 337 -5.84 2.54 24.24
N VAL A 338 -5.08 3.06 25.19
CA VAL A 338 -4.13 4.16 24.99
C VAL A 338 -2.71 3.58 24.98
N TYR A 339 -1.95 3.95 23.98
CA TYR A 339 -0.52 3.62 23.81
C TYR A 339 0.27 4.90 23.82
N SER A 340 1.10 5.11 24.84
CA SER A 340 1.89 6.31 25.02
C SER A 340 3.38 5.98 24.96
N TRP A 341 4.03 6.35 23.87
CA TRP A 341 5.47 6.20 23.73
C TRP A 341 6.18 7.48 24.17
N ILE A 342 7.20 7.32 25.03
CA ILE A 342 8.01 8.42 25.54
C ILE A 342 9.23 8.62 24.64
N GLY A 343 9.46 9.85 24.22
CA GLY A 343 10.62 10.21 23.40
C GLY A 343 11.92 10.37 24.18
N ASP A 344 12.90 11.05 23.59
CA ASP A 344 14.21 11.32 24.17
C ASP A 344 14.14 12.46 25.21
N LYS A 345 14.09 12.13 26.48
CA LYS A 345 14.02 13.11 27.57
C LYS A 345 15.27 13.98 27.68
N GLU A 346 16.45 13.48 27.32
CA GLU A 346 17.68 14.26 27.36
C GLU A 346 17.67 15.33 26.25
N LEU A 347 17.15 15.02 25.07
CA LEU A 347 16.91 16.00 24.03
C LEU A 347 15.96 17.10 24.53
N LEU A 348 14.87 16.75 25.19
CA LEU A 348 13.89 17.73 25.71
C LEU A 348 14.52 18.66 26.74
N LYS A 349 15.29 18.12 27.68
CA LYS A 349 16.04 18.90 28.67
C LYS A 349 17.05 19.83 28.03
N SER A 350 17.78 19.35 27.01
CA SER A 350 18.76 20.15 26.28
C SER A 350 18.15 21.37 25.55
N LYS A 351 16.84 21.27 25.22
CA LYS A 351 16.02 22.34 24.65
C LYS A 351 15.37 23.25 25.71
N GLY A 352 15.59 22.97 26.97
CA GLY A 352 14.98 23.72 28.09
C GLY A 352 13.45 23.55 28.13
N LEU A 353 12.96 22.39 27.73
CA LEU A 353 11.53 22.07 27.77
C LEU A 353 11.16 21.44 29.13
N VAL A 354 9.99 21.81 29.64
CA VAL A 354 9.48 21.30 30.92
C VAL A 354 8.69 20.03 30.66
N ILE A 355 9.07 18.97 31.36
CA ILE A 355 8.46 17.64 31.26
C ILE A 355 7.41 17.50 32.34
N THR A 356 6.25 16.91 32.00
CA THR A 356 5.16 16.64 32.96
C THR A 356 5.57 15.62 34.02
N GLU A 357 4.75 15.42 35.02
CA GLU A 357 4.91 14.34 36.01
C GLU A 357 4.88 12.97 35.34
N PHE A 358 3.95 12.74 34.39
CA PHE A 358 3.88 11.51 33.60
C PHE A 358 5.20 11.26 32.84
N GLY A 359 5.72 12.28 32.12
CA GLY A 359 6.98 12.16 31.42
C GLY A 359 8.18 11.96 32.35
N THR A 360 8.16 12.55 33.56
CA THR A 360 9.24 12.42 34.54
C THR A 360 9.29 11.00 35.14
N ASN A 361 8.15 10.43 35.45
CA ASN A 361 8.02 9.11 36.08
C ASN A 361 8.31 7.94 35.17
N ASN A 362 8.32 8.14 33.86
CA ASN A 362 8.56 7.10 32.85
C ASN A 362 9.91 7.28 32.16
N ASN A 363 10.49 6.21 31.62
CA ASN A 363 11.80 6.25 30.96
C ASN A 363 11.70 6.70 29.49
N SER A 364 12.79 7.27 28.95
CA SER A 364 12.91 7.50 27.50
C SER A 364 12.75 6.18 26.73
N TYR A 365 12.07 6.27 25.60
CA TYR A 365 11.78 5.14 24.68
C TYR A 365 10.89 4.03 25.26
N GLN A 366 10.28 4.29 26.40
CA GLN A 366 9.31 3.37 27.01
C GLN A 366 7.94 3.51 26.34
N LEU A 367 7.25 2.39 26.16
CA LEU A 367 5.83 2.35 25.79
C LEU A 367 5.00 2.01 27.02
N ILE A 368 4.00 2.82 27.29
CA ILE A 368 3.00 2.63 28.35
C ILE A 368 1.67 2.30 27.67
N ILE A 369 0.99 1.28 28.17
CA ILE A 369 -0.28 0.79 27.64
C ILE A 369 -1.30 0.81 28.74
N ASN A 370 -2.46 1.42 28.48
CA ASN A 370 -3.58 1.46 29.43
C ASN A 370 -4.87 1.13 28.69
N ASP A 371 -5.77 0.42 29.35
CA ASP A 371 -7.13 0.28 28.85
C ASP A 371 -7.87 1.63 28.99
N LEU A 372 -8.74 1.91 28.01
CA LEU A 372 -9.50 3.16 27.96
C LEU A 372 -10.67 3.14 28.96
#